data_be5c8192aca5e32e32ccb25d4aa3b030
#
_entry.id   be5c8192aca5e32e32ccb25d4aa3b030
#
_cell.length_a   1.000
_cell.length_b   1.000
_cell.length_c   1.000
_cell.angle_alpha   90.00
_cell.angle_beta   90.00
_cell.angle_gamma   90.00
#
_symmetry.space_group_name_H-M   'P 1'
#
loop_
_entity.id
_entity.type
_entity.pdbx_description
1 polymer ?
#
loop_
_entity_poly.entity_id
_entity_poly.type
_entity_poly.pdbx_seq_one_letter_code
_entity_poly.pdbx_strand_id
1 'polypeptide(L)'
;PRELYIDLVLDKVKEHDVDVGALVERLDGVSANVVLGELTERGLRYTVRSLGSLPTLEALGELVVDERGLRLSDIAEISYREPPIDYGRHLDGYDAIALNVYKESTANTVDVVRAVNRVLREDINADTLLAGINLFVWQDQAEQITSGINGLRQSGVIGALLATLTLYFFLRRIDSTVIVALAIPFSLIATCGVMYFAGRTLNVLSMMGLMLAVGMLVDNAIVVLESIDRRMRDLADRKQAALEGAGQVLMAVTASTATTLIVFLPLVVGADTELTVWLGEVGLTISIALACSLVVSLILIPLVSAHVLRVRPPRPIRAIEWLEQRYVRTLAWTLAHRGKTFALLTLGLVVGFVPFATGMVKTA
;
A
#
# COMPACT_ATOMS: atom_id res chain seq x y z
N PRO A 1 -3.12 8.75 -33.59
CA PRO A 1 -3.99 8.15 -34.62
C PRO A 1 -4.94 9.22 -35.12
N ARG A 2 -5.18 9.24 -36.44
CA ARG A 2 -6.17 10.14 -37.04
C ARG A 2 -7.55 9.68 -36.67
N GLU A 3 -8.43 10.63 -36.35
CA GLU A 3 -9.81 10.40 -36.00
C GLU A 3 -10.73 10.94 -37.12
N LEU A 4 -11.89 10.33 -37.25
CA LEU A 4 -12.91 10.77 -38.17
C LEU A 4 -13.74 11.89 -37.52
N TYR A 5 -13.76 13.05 -38.17
CA TYR A 5 -14.55 14.19 -37.73
C TYR A 5 -15.71 14.42 -38.72
N ILE A 6 -16.88 14.62 -38.16
CA ILE A 6 -18.10 15.00 -38.86
C ILE A 6 -18.51 16.37 -38.34
N ASP A 7 -18.06 17.41 -39.01
CA ASP A 7 -18.34 18.79 -38.62
C ASP A 7 -19.65 19.26 -39.25
N LEU A 8 -20.69 19.40 -38.44
CA LEU A 8 -21.98 19.85 -38.88
C LEU A 8 -21.94 21.35 -39.24
N VAL A 9 -22.41 21.69 -40.44
CA VAL A 9 -22.55 23.08 -40.88
C VAL A 9 -23.87 23.61 -40.35
N LEU A 10 -23.79 24.47 -39.32
CA LEU A 10 -24.95 24.91 -38.53
C LEU A 10 -26.06 25.56 -39.37
N ASP A 11 -25.70 26.31 -40.39
CA ASP A 11 -26.66 26.97 -41.26
C ASP A 11 -27.45 25.94 -42.09
N LYS A 12 -26.80 24.92 -42.62
CA LYS A 12 -27.42 23.83 -43.36
C LYS A 12 -28.29 22.94 -42.48
N VAL A 13 -27.83 22.66 -41.23
CA VAL A 13 -28.61 21.91 -40.25
C VAL A 13 -29.93 22.62 -39.94
N LYS A 14 -29.90 23.98 -39.80
CA LYS A 14 -31.08 24.78 -39.55
C LYS A 14 -31.98 24.89 -40.79
N GLU A 15 -31.38 25.06 -41.98
CA GLU A 15 -32.12 25.16 -43.26
C GLU A 15 -32.93 23.89 -43.55
N HIS A 16 -32.36 22.74 -43.23
CA HIS A 16 -33.01 21.44 -43.45
C HIS A 16 -33.77 20.92 -42.23
N ASP A 17 -33.84 21.69 -41.14
CA ASP A 17 -34.54 21.32 -39.89
C ASP A 17 -34.18 19.90 -39.42
N VAL A 18 -32.84 19.66 -39.27
CA VAL A 18 -32.31 18.33 -38.91
C VAL A 18 -32.28 18.17 -37.41
N ASP A 19 -32.87 17.10 -36.89
CA ASP A 19 -32.72 16.69 -35.50
C ASP A 19 -31.34 16.05 -35.30
N VAL A 20 -30.44 16.81 -34.64
CA VAL A 20 -29.07 16.37 -34.34
C VAL A 20 -29.05 15.15 -33.42
N GLY A 21 -30.04 15.03 -32.50
CA GLY A 21 -30.13 13.87 -31.60
C GLY A 21 -30.41 12.57 -32.38
N ALA A 22 -31.41 12.62 -33.26
CA ALA A 22 -31.74 11.48 -34.11
C ALA A 22 -30.61 11.15 -35.11
N LEU A 23 -29.87 12.16 -35.58
CA LEU A 23 -28.69 11.96 -36.42
C LEU A 23 -27.58 11.18 -35.66
N VAL A 24 -27.27 11.54 -34.42
CA VAL A 24 -26.24 10.86 -33.59
C VAL A 24 -26.64 9.40 -33.33
N GLU A 25 -27.90 9.14 -32.94
CA GLU A 25 -28.41 7.77 -32.76
C GLU A 25 -28.29 6.92 -34.05
N ARG A 26 -28.54 7.53 -35.19
CA ARG A 26 -28.45 6.85 -36.49
C ARG A 26 -26.98 6.54 -36.85
N LEU A 27 -26.08 7.47 -36.62
CA LEU A 27 -24.64 7.27 -36.82
C LEU A 27 -24.07 6.17 -35.92
N ASP A 28 -24.48 6.13 -34.65
CA ASP A 28 -24.11 5.07 -33.70
C ASP A 28 -24.63 3.71 -34.19
N GLY A 29 -25.86 3.66 -34.71
CA GLY A 29 -26.44 2.43 -35.24
C GLY A 29 -25.73 1.89 -36.49
N VAL A 30 -25.19 2.76 -37.33
CA VAL A 30 -24.45 2.37 -38.55
C VAL A 30 -23.07 1.79 -38.23
N SER A 31 -22.45 2.22 -37.14
CA SER A 31 -21.12 1.75 -36.72
C SER A 31 -21.16 0.47 -35.87
N ALA A 32 -22.33 -0.04 -35.52
CA ALA A 32 -22.46 -1.16 -34.62
C ALA A 32 -22.25 -2.52 -35.30
N ASN A 33 -21.29 -3.28 -34.83
CA ASN A 33 -21.16 -4.71 -35.15
C ASN A 33 -22.09 -5.52 -34.24
N VAL A 34 -23.25 -5.91 -34.75
CA VAL A 34 -24.25 -6.65 -34.00
C VAL A 34 -24.26 -8.13 -34.40
N VAL A 35 -24.15 -9.04 -33.45
CA VAL A 35 -24.38 -10.46 -33.68
C VAL A 35 -25.90 -10.68 -33.75
N LEU A 36 -26.42 -11.00 -34.95
CA LEU A 36 -27.83 -11.20 -35.18
C LEU A 36 -28.35 -12.57 -34.71
N GLY A 37 -27.46 -13.53 -34.51
CA GLY A 37 -27.81 -14.87 -34.05
C GLY A 37 -27.00 -15.97 -34.74
N GLU A 38 -27.43 -17.22 -34.53
CA GLU A 38 -26.84 -18.41 -35.15
C GLU A 38 -27.84 -19.06 -36.11
N LEU A 39 -27.41 -19.36 -37.33
CA LEU A 39 -28.14 -20.17 -38.29
C LEU A 39 -27.52 -21.57 -38.37
N THR A 40 -28.31 -22.61 -38.22
CA THR A 40 -27.84 -23.97 -38.40
C THR A 40 -28.34 -24.53 -39.71
N GLU A 41 -27.46 -24.82 -40.67
CA GLU A 41 -27.78 -25.44 -41.93
C GLU A 41 -26.89 -26.68 -42.14
N ARG A 42 -27.50 -27.81 -42.47
CA ARG A 42 -26.80 -29.09 -42.72
C ARG A 42 -25.84 -29.53 -41.59
N GLY A 43 -26.18 -29.22 -40.32
CA GLY A 43 -25.36 -29.59 -39.17
C GLY A 43 -24.16 -28.64 -38.88
N LEU A 44 -24.00 -27.59 -39.68
CA LEU A 44 -23.00 -26.54 -39.44
C LEU A 44 -23.67 -25.33 -38.84
N ARG A 45 -23.05 -24.72 -37.86
CA ARG A 45 -23.50 -23.48 -37.20
C ARG A 45 -22.80 -22.28 -37.86
N TYR A 46 -23.56 -21.34 -38.31
CA TYR A 46 -23.07 -20.07 -38.85
C TYR A 46 -23.48 -18.94 -37.91
N THR A 47 -22.52 -18.18 -37.42
CA THR A 47 -22.81 -16.94 -36.68
C THR A 47 -23.08 -15.83 -37.70
N VAL A 48 -24.28 -15.31 -37.72
CA VAL A 48 -24.67 -14.17 -38.58
C VAL A 48 -24.34 -12.87 -37.84
N ARG A 49 -23.46 -12.06 -38.42
CA ARG A 49 -23.11 -10.73 -37.90
C ARG A 49 -23.52 -9.67 -38.90
N SER A 50 -24.14 -8.59 -38.43
CA SER A 50 -24.25 -7.35 -39.18
C SER A 50 -22.91 -6.61 -39.05
N LEU A 51 -22.23 -6.39 -40.15
CA LEU A 51 -21.00 -5.58 -40.17
C LEU A 51 -21.42 -4.17 -40.59
N GLY A 52 -21.58 -3.28 -39.61
CA GLY A 52 -21.73 -1.85 -39.85
C GLY A 52 -20.34 -1.24 -40.11
N SER A 53 -19.79 -1.48 -41.31
CA SER A 53 -18.56 -0.80 -41.69
C SER A 53 -18.80 0.06 -42.91
N LEU A 54 -18.53 1.34 -42.80
CA LEU A 54 -18.47 2.26 -43.92
C LEU A 54 -17.02 2.30 -44.40
N PRO A 55 -16.70 1.70 -45.56
CA PRO A 55 -15.32 1.48 -45.96
C PRO A 55 -14.57 2.74 -46.41
N THR A 56 -15.30 3.81 -46.74
CA THR A 56 -14.71 5.07 -47.26
C THR A 56 -15.42 6.30 -46.72
N LEU A 57 -14.77 7.48 -46.79
CA LEU A 57 -15.37 8.77 -46.44
C LEU A 57 -16.55 9.11 -47.36
N GLU A 58 -16.43 8.75 -48.63
CA GLU A 58 -17.48 8.95 -49.63
C GLU A 58 -18.74 8.15 -49.26
N ALA A 59 -18.57 6.89 -48.83
CA ALA A 59 -19.70 6.05 -48.42
C ALA A 59 -20.40 6.61 -47.17
N LEU A 60 -19.62 7.22 -46.24
CA LEU A 60 -20.19 7.91 -45.09
C LEU A 60 -20.94 9.17 -45.49
N GLY A 61 -20.40 9.95 -46.45
CA GLY A 61 -21.07 11.13 -47.00
C GLY A 61 -22.41 10.86 -47.69
N GLU A 62 -22.51 9.70 -48.35
CA GLU A 62 -23.74 9.24 -49.02
C GLU A 62 -24.80 8.68 -48.04
N LEU A 63 -24.49 8.61 -46.75
CA LEU A 63 -25.43 8.14 -45.74
C LEU A 63 -26.64 9.04 -45.66
N VAL A 64 -27.84 8.47 -45.89
CA VAL A 64 -29.11 9.18 -45.78
C VAL A 64 -29.46 9.41 -44.31
N VAL A 65 -29.58 10.66 -43.89
CA VAL A 65 -29.77 11.08 -42.50
C VAL A 65 -31.22 11.28 -42.09
N ASP A 66 -32.11 11.48 -43.05
CA ASP A 66 -33.55 11.63 -42.81
C ASP A 66 -34.42 10.87 -43.81
N GLU A 67 -35.74 10.88 -43.57
CA GLU A 67 -36.72 10.22 -44.45
C GLU A 67 -36.91 10.94 -45.83
N ARG A 68 -36.45 12.18 -45.95
CA ARG A 68 -36.52 13.01 -47.15
C ARG A 68 -35.39 12.72 -48.14
N GLY A 69 -34.46 11.84 -47.78
CA GLY A 69 -33.32 11.46 -48.59
C GLY A 69 -32.11 12.40 -48.47
N LEU A 70 -32.08 13.26 -47.45
CA LEU A 70 -30.96 14.15 -47.16
C LEU A 70 -29.71 13.34 -46.81
N ARG A 71 -28.56 13.66 -47.40
CA ARG A 71 -27.29 12.97 -47.19
C ARG A 71 -26.46 13.69 -46.17
N LEU A 72 -25.57 12.95 -45.49
CA LEU A 72 -24.67 13.51 -44.49
C LEU A 72 -23.75 14.56 -45.12
N SER A 73 -23.26 14.38 -46.33
CA SER A 73 -22.46 15.34 -47.08
C SER A 73 -23.19 16.67 -47.39
N ASP A 74 -24.52 16.70 -47.35
CA ASP A 74 -25.29 17.91 -47.59
C ASP A 74 -25.22 18.86 -46.36
N ILE A 75 -25.06 18.31 -45.17
CA ILE A 75 -25.12 19.04 -43.90
C ILE A 75 -23.83 19.02 -43.07
N ALA A 76 -22.83 18.21 -43.46
CA ALA A 76 -21.59 18.07 -42.73
C ALA A 76 -20.35 18.03 -43.64
N GLU A 77 -19.22 18.45 -43.09
CA GLU A 77 -17.89 18.22 -43.67
C GLU A 77 -17.25 17.03 -42.97
N ILE A 78 -16.84 16.03 -43.78
CA ILE A 78 -16.27 14.80 -43.23
C ILE A 78 -14.80 14.75 -43.54
N SER A 79 -13.97 14.61 -42.49
CA SER A 79 -12.52 14.64 -42.64
C SER A 79 -11.82 13.71 -41.67
N TYR A 80 -10.66 13.15 -42.11
CA TYR A 80 -9.71 12.52 -41.20
C TYR A 80 -8.68 13.55 -40.77
N ARG A 81 -8.64 13.88 -39.48
CA ARG A 81 -7.63 14.78 -38.93
C ARG A 81 -7.09 14.26 -37.60
N GLU A 82 -5.97 14.76 -37.21
CA GLU A 82 -5.45 14.50 -35.89
C GLU A 82 -6.33 15.20 -34.86
N PRO A 83 -6.63 14.54 -33.72
CA PRO A 83 -7.41 15.17 -32.67
C PRO A 83 -6.72 16.46 -32.20
N PRO A 84 -7.48 17.50 -31.87
CA PRO A 84 -6.89 18.71 -31.33
C PRO A 84 -6.14 18.38 -30.04
N ILE A 85 -4.95 18.89 -29.93
CA ILE A 85 -4.13 18.71 -28.71
C ILE A 85 -4.66 19.68 -27.66
N ASP A 86 -5.55 19.17 -26.78
CA ASP A 86 -6.14 19.96 -25.69
C ASP A 86 -5.14 20.20 -24.56
N TYR A 87 -4.06 19.39 -24.49
CA TYR A 87 -2.98 19.56 -23.54
C TYR A 87 -1.64 19.22 -24.18
N GLY A 88 -0.65 20.06 -23.93
CA GLY A 88 0.75 19.80 -24.25
C GLY A 88 1.53 19.43 -23.01
N ARG A 89 2.48 18.50 -23.14
CA ARG A 89 3.49 18.28 -22.11
C ARG A 89 4.75 18.99 -22.53
N HIS A 90 5.31 19.76 -21.60
CA HIS A 90 6.57 20.47 -21.80
C HIS A 90 7.56 20.03 -20.73
N LEU A 91 8.79 19.85 -21.12
CA LEU A 91 9.92 19.62 -20.22
C LEU A 91 10.94 20.73 -20.48
N ASP A 92 11.23 21.54 -19.48
CA ASP A 92 12.14 22.70 -19.56
C ASP A 92 11.79 23.68 -20.71
N GLY A 93 10.49 23.84 -21.00
CA GLY A 93 9.99 24.75 -22.05
C GLY A 93 9.97 24.16 -23.46
N TYR A 94 10.40 22.91 -23.66
CA TYR A 94 10.32 22.18 -24.93
C TYR A 94 9.16 21.21 -24.92
N ASP A 95 8.58 20.98 -26.11
CA ASP A 95 7.53 19.98 -26.29
C ASP A 95 8.06 18.59 -25.91
N ALA A 96 7.29 17.87 -25.12
CA ALA A 96 7.67 16.55 -24.62
C ALA A 96 6.58 15.52 -24.86
N ILE A 97 6.99 14.31 -25.19
CA ILE A 97 6.10 13.14 -25.32
C ILE A 97 6.32 12.25 -24.10
N ALA A 98 5.23 11.91 -23.40
CA ALA A 98 5.29 10.95 -22.33
C ALA A 98 4.91 9.55 -22.82
N LEU A 99 5.80 8.60 -22.58
CA LEU A 99 5.56 7.19 -22.83
C LEU A 99 5.32 6.47 -21.50
N ASN A 100 4.11 5.95 -21.30
CA ASN A 100 3.78 5.15 -20.14
C ASN A 100 3.92 3.66 -20.51
N VAL A 101 4.78 2.95 -19.80
CA VAL A 101 4.96 1.51 -19.96
C VAL A 101 4.25 0.78 -18.82
N TYR A 102 3.28 -0.04 -19.16
CA TYR A 102 2.52 -0.84 -18.20
C TYR A 102 2.98 -2.29 -18.25
N LYS A 103 3.19 -2.87 -17.06
CA LYS A 103 3.49 -4.31 -16.96
C LYS A 103 2.20 -5.14 -17.00
N GLU A 104 2.30 -6.38 -17.42
CA GLU A 104 1.24 -7.37 -17.19
C GLU A 104 1.06 -7.63 -15.70
N SER A 105 -0.18 -7.94 -15.27
CA SER A 105 -0.55 -8.06 -13.84
C SER A 105 0.33 -9.06 -13.08
N THR A 106 0.72 -10.17 -13.71
CA THR A 106 1.52 -11.24 -13.14
C THR A 106 3.03 -11.01 -13.20
N ALA A 107 3.49 -10.06 -14.03
CA ALA A 107 4.92 -9.81 -14.25
C ALA A 107 5.58 -9.12 -13.04
N ASN A 108 6.84 -9.46 -12.79
CA ASN A 108 7.64 -8.79 -11.77
C ASN A 108 8.03 -7.38 -12.21
N THR A 109 7.65 -6.38 -11.43
CA THR A 109 7.89 -4.96 -11.74
C THR A 109 9.38 -4.64 -11.93
N VAL A 110 10.24 -5.16 -11.05
CA VAL A 110 11.68 -4.88 -11.09
C VAL A 110 12.32 -5.44 -12.34
N ASP A 111 11.93 -6.66 -12.75
CA ASP A 111 12.47 -7.30 -13.95
C ASP A 111 12.00 -6.61 -15.23
N VAL A 112 10.70 -6.22 -15.28
CA VAL A 112 10.15 -5.45 -16.42
C VAL A 112 10.87 -4.13 -16.57
N VAL A 113 11.01 -3.36 -15.50
CA VAL A 113 11.69 -2.05 -15.55
C VAL A 113 13.16 -2.21 -15.92
N ARG A 114 13.86 -3.24 -15.44
CA ARG A 114 15.23 -3.52 -15.87
C ARG A 114 15.32 -3.84 -17.36
N ALA A 115 14.37 -4.61 -17.89
CA ALA A 115 14.30 -4.91 -19.32
C ALA A 115 14.05 -3.64 -20.14
N VAL A 116 13.08 -2.80 -19.73
CA VAL A 116 12.80 -1.51 -20.38
C VAL A 116 14.01 -0.59 -20.33
N ASN A 117 14.65 -0.43 -19.18
CA ASN A 117 15.86 0.39 -19.05
C ASN A 117 17.03 -0.11 -19.92
N ARG A 118 17.13 -1.42 -20.15
CA ARG A 118 18.11 -1.98 -21.08
C ARG A 118 17.81 -1.55 -22.51
N VAL A 119 16.58 -1.73 -22.98
CA VAL A 119 16.15 -1.30 -24.33
C VAL A 119 16.37 0.20 -24.53
N LEU A 120 16.02 1.02 -23.53
CA LEU A 120 16.24 2.47 -23.60
C LEU A 120 17.72 2.84 -23.74
N ARG A 121 18.62 2.14 -23.05
CA ARG A 121 20.05 2.47 -23.05
C ARG A 121 20.82 1.86 -24.24
N GLU A 122 20.50 0.61 -24.60
CA GLU A 122 21.24 -0.15 -25.59
C GLU A 122 20.67 0.02 -26.98
N ASP A 123 19.34 -0.06 -27.14
CA ASP A 123 18.71 -0.05 -28.47
C ASP A 123 18.32 1.38 -28.90
N ILE A 124 17.63 2.13 -28.05
CA ILE A 124 17.09 3.45 -28.43
C ILE A 124 18.18 4.50 -28.50
N ASN A 125 19.13 4.52 -27.57
CA ASN A 125 20.26 5.47 -27.63
C ASN A 125 21.23 5.17 -28.79
N ALA A 126 21.25 3.94 -29.30
CA ALA A 126 22.06 3.56 -30.45
C ALA A 126 21.37 3.80 -31.80
N ASP A 127 20.06 4.07 -31.81
CA ASP A 127 19.29 4.31 -33.02
C ASP A 127 19.56 5.73 -33.57
N THR A 128 20.12 5.77 -34.76
CA THR A 128 20.43 7.04 -35.46
C THR A 128 19.20 7.84 -35.85
N LEU A 129 18.03 7.19 -36.00
CA LEU A 129 16.75 7.84 -36.28
C LEU A 129 16.25 8.67 -35.10
N LEU A 130 16.67 8.34 -33.87
CA LEU A 130 16.33 9.02 -32.65
C LEU A 130 17.42 9.97 -32.16
N ALA A 131 18.44 10.20 -32.99
CA ALA A 131 19.55 11.11 -32.67
C ALA A 131 19.01 12.52 -32.44
N GLY A 132 19.26 13.07 -31.26
CA GLY A 132 18.76 14.39 -30.82
C GLY A 132 17.52 14.35 -29.93
N ILE A 133 16.90 13.19 -29.70
CA ILE A 133 15.83 13.03 -28.72
C ILE A 133 16.45 12.77 -27.35
N ASN A 134 16.16 13.61 -26.37
CA ASN A 134 16.57 13.39 -24.99
C ASN A 134 15.53 12.53 -24.27
N LEU A 135 15.94 11.32 -23.88
CA LEU A 135 15.11 10.42 -23.09
C LEU A 135 15.32 10.70 -21.61
N PHE A 136 14.23 10.96 -20.93
CA PHE A 136 14.22 11.19 -19.48
C PHE A 136 13.24 10.24 -18.79
N VAL A 137 13.73 9.44 -17.85
CA VAL A 137 12.87 8.56 -17.04
C VAL A 137 12.32 9.36 -15.88
N TRP A 138 11.03 9.75 -15.98
CA TRP A 138 10.36 10.54 -14.94
C TRP A 138 10.06 9.72 -13.68
N GLN A 139 9.63 8.49 -13.86
CA GLN A 139 9.21 7.63 -12.76
C GLN A 139 9.69 6.19 -12.99
N ASP A 140 10.45 5.67 -12.07
CA ASP A 140 10.95 4.30 -12.03
C ASP A 140 10.40 3.59 -10.78
N GLN A 141 9.40 2.72 -10.98
CA GLN A 141 8.82 1.95 -9.88
C GLN A 141 9.79 0.93 -9.30
N ALA A 142 10.74 0.41 -10.09
CA ALA A 142 11.74 -0.53 -9.59
C ALA A 142 12.73 0.14 -8.64
N GLU A 143 13.09 1.40 -8.90
CA GLU A 143 13.91 2.18 -7.98
C GLU A 143 13.19 2.42 -6.64
N GLN A 144 11.91 2.75 -6.68
CA GLN A 144 11.10 2.92 -5.47
C GLN A 144 11.01 1.61 -4.66
N ILE A 145 10.77 0.47 -5.32
CA ILE A 145 10.70 -0.84 -4.68
C ILE A 145 12.07 -1.22 -4.08
N THR A 146 13.15 -1.09 -4.84
CA THR A 146 14.49 -1.45 -4.36
C THR A 146 14.97 -0.53 -3.25
N SER A 147 14.66 0.77 -3.32
CA SER A 147 14.93 1.74 -2.26
C SER A 147 14.11 1.42 -1.01
N GLY A 148 12.84 1.03 -1.17
CA GLY A 148 11.99 0.55 -0.08
C GLY A 148 12.56 -0.69 0.61
N ILE A 149 13.00 -1.69 -0.16
CA ILE A 149 13.66 -2.90 0.38
C ILE A 149 14.95 -2.54 1.13
N ASN A 150 15.79 -1.67 0.55
CA ASN A 150 17.01 -1.23 1.20
C ASN A 150 16.71 -0.42 2.47
N GLY A 151 15.72 0.47 2.43
CA GLY A 151 15.22 1.21 3.59
C GLY A 151 14.71 0.29 4.69
N LEU A 152 13.93 -0.73 4.34
CA LEU A 152 13.46 -1.76 5.28
C LEU A 152 14.62 -2.51 5.91
N ARG A 153 15.61 -2.93 5.10
CA ARG A 153 16.82 -3.61 5.60
C ARG A 153 17.61 -2.72 6.55
N GLN A 154 17.85 -1.47 6.16
CA GLN A 154 18.60 -0.51 6.98
C GLN A 154 17.85 -0.18 8.28
N SER A 155 16.57 0.16 8.19
CA SER A 155 15.73 0.47 9.36
C SER A 155 15.57 -0.76 10.26
N GLY A 156 15.42 -1.95 9.67
CA GLY A 156 15.35 -3.21 10.41
C GLY A 156 16.65 -3.49 11.19
N VAL A 157 17.80 -3.33 10.55
CA VAL A 157 19.10 -3.53 11.21
C VAL A 157 19.33 -2.48 12.31
N ILE A 158 19.11 -1.19 12.01
CA ILE A 158 19.28 -0.12 12.99
C ILE A 158 18.30 -0.30 14.15
N GLY A 159 17.02 -0.56 13.85
CA GLY A 159 15.98 -0.80 14.85
C GLY A 159 16.30 -2.02 15.73
N ALA A 160 16.74 -3.13 15.12
CA ALA A 160 17.15 -4.32 15.85
C ALA A 160 18.37 -4.07 16.74
N LEU A 161 19.35 -3.31 16.25
CA LEU A 161 20.53 -2.94 17.05
C LEU A 161 20.15 -2.04 18.23
N LEU A 162 19.34 -1.00 17.99
CA LEU A 162 18.88 -0.10 19.05
C LEU A 162 18.00 -0.83 20.07
N ALA A 163 17.06 -1.66 19.61
CA ALA A 163 16.25 -2.49 20.49
C ALA A 163 17.11 -3.46 21.30
N THR A 164 18.07 -4.12 20.65
CA THR A 164 19.00 -5.04 21.31
C THR A 164 19.84 -4.33 22.36
N LEU A 165 20.36 -3.14 22.04
CA LEU A 165 21.14 -2.31 22.97
C LEU A 165 20.29 -1.87 24.17
N THR A 166 19.08 -1.38 23.90
CA THR A 166 18.12 -0.96 24.94
C THR A 166 17.76 -2.14 25.84
N LEU A 167 17.42 -3.28 25.23
CA LEU A 167 17.10 -4.50 25.97
C LEU A 167 18.30 -5.00 26.81
N TYR A 168 19.51 -4.98 26.25
CA TYR A 168 20.69 -5.33 26.97
C TYR A 168 20.90 -4.40 28.17
N PHE A 169 20.65 -3.12 28.01
CA PHE A 169 20.76 -2.16 29.12
C PHE A 169 19.75 -2.44 30.23
N PHE A 170 18.49 -2.78 29.88
CA PHE A 170 17.44 -3.04 30.87
C PHE A 170 17.49 -4.47 31.44
N LEU A 171 17.60 -5.49 30.59
CA LEU A 171 17.62 -6.90 31.00
C LEU A 171 18.97 -7.33 31.59
N ARG A 172 20.05 -6.66 31.19
CA ARG A 172 21.44 -6.92 31.65
C ARG A 172 21.92 -8.35 31.39
N ARG A 173 21.36 -8.99 30.35
CA ARG A 173 21.61 -10.40 30.04
C ARG A 173 21.65 -10.59 28.53
N ILE A 174 22.79 -11.13 28.07
CA ILE A 174 22.99 -11.39 26.63
C ILE A 174 22.03 -12.46 26.11
N ASP A 175 21.81 -13.55 26.88
CA ASP A 175 20.92 -14.64 26.55
C ASP A 175 19.48 -14.14 26.27
N SER A 176 18.92 -13.35 27.18
CA SER A 176 17.61 -12.73 27.03
C SER A 176 17.53 -11.78 25.82
N THR A 177 18.58 -10.97 25.64
CA THR A 177 18.68 -10.02 24.54
C THR A 177 18.70 -10.72 23.17
N VAL A 178 19.48 -11.81 23.04
CA VAL A 178 19.56 -12.59 21.80
C VAL A 178 18.22 -13.24 21.47
N ILE A 179 17.49 -13.76 22.47
CA ILE A 179 16.17 -14.37 22.25
C ILE A 179 15.20 -13.37 21.63
N VAL A 180 15.12 -12.14 22.17
CA VAL A 180 14.24 -11.11 21.61
C VAL A 180 14.74 -10.63 20.26
N ALA A 181 16.05 -10.46 20.08
CA ALA A 181 16.63 -10.05 18.80
C ALA A 181 16.33 -11.05 17.68
N LEU A 182 16.24 -12.35 18.00
CA LEU A 182 15.83 -13.38 17.04
C LEU A 182 14.33 -13.32 16.70
N ALA A 183 13.48 -12.86 17.60
CA ALA A 183 12.05 -12.76 17.34
C ALA A 183 11.73 -11.81 16.17
N ILE A 184 12.51 -10.75 15.97
CA ILE A 184 12.32 -9.78 14.88
C ILE A 184 12.40 -10.44 13.50
N PRO A 185 13.52 -11.08 13.11
CA PRO A 185 13.62 -11.69 11.79
C PRO A 185 12.63 -12.84 11.60
N PHE A 186 12.35 -13.63 12.64
CA PHE A 186 11.34 -14.69 12.54
C PHE A 186 9.93 -14.13 12.29
N SER A 187 9.56 -13.04 12.96
CA SER A 187 8.27 -12.37 12.72
C SER A 187 8.18 -11.77 11.33
N LEU A 188 9.26 -11.15 10.82
CA LEU A 188 9.29 -10.61 9.46
C LEU A 188 9.20 -11.70 8.41
N ILE A 189 9.95 -12.80 8.55
CA ILE A 189 9.89 -13.93 7.63
C ILE A 189 8.48 -14.55 7.63
N ALA A 190 7.89 -14.74 8.81
CA ALA A 190 6.52 -15.24 8.94
C ALA A 190 5.52 -14.29 8.26
N THR A 191 5.67 -12.97 8.44
CA THR A 191 4.83 -11.96 7.80
C THR A 191 4.94 -12.02 6.27
N CYS A 192 6.15 -12.06 5.73
CA CYS A 192 6.36 -12.20 4.28
C CYS A 192 5.76 -13.50 3.75
N GLY A 193 5.89 -14.60 4.52
CA GLY A 193 5.26 -15.88 4.19
C GLY A 193 3.75 -15.81 4.13
N VAL A 194 3.10 -15.23 5.14
CA VAL A 194 1.64 -15.05 5.16
C VAL A 194 1.18 -14.16 4.02
N MET A 195 1.88 -13.05 3.75
CA MET A 195 1.57 -12.17 2.61
C MET A 195 1.66 -12.91 1.27
N TYR A 196 2.69 -13.72 1.10
CA TYR A 196 2.86 -14.53 -0.12
C TYR A 196 1.69 -15.52 -0.32
N PHE A 197 1.31 -16.27 0.71
CA PHE A 197 0.18 -17.20 0.63
C PHE A 197 -1.18 -16.49 0.49
N ALA A 198 -1.30 -15.25 0.98
CA ALA A 198 -2.47 -14.41 0.77
C ALA A 198 -2.51 -13.74 -0.61
N GLY A 199 -1.57 -14.05 -1.51
CA GLY A 199 -1.48 -13.46 -2.85
C GLY A 199 -1.14 -11.96 -2.85
N ARG A 200 -0.57 -11.44 -1.76
CA ARG A 200 -0.16 -10.04 -1.65
C ARG A 200 1.27 -9.85 -2.12
N THR A 201 1.49 -8.78 -2.87
CA THR A 201 2.83 -8.44 -3.38
C THR A 201 3.56 -7.50 -2.43
N LEU A 202 4.88 -7.62 -2.40
CA LEU A 202 5.74 -6.64 -1.74
C LEU A 202 5.84 -5.40 -2.64
N ASN A 203 5.08 -4.37 -2.31
CA ASN A 203 5.08 -3.08 -2.96
C ASN A 203 5.56 -1.98 -1.98
N VAL A 204 5.65 -0.74 -2.45
CA VAL A 204 6.10 0.39 -1.61
C VAL A 204 5.26 0.55 -0.35
N LEU A 205 3.93 0.39 -0.47
CA LEU A 205 3.00 0.56 0.65
C LEU A 205 3.14 -0.56 1.68
N SER A 206 3.20 -1.82 1.22
CA SER A 206 3.41 -2.95 2.12
C SER A 206 4.78 -2.88 2.82
N MET A 207 5.83 -2.38 2.13
CA MET A 207 7.13 -2.15 2.75
C MET A 207 7.10 -1.03 3.79
N MET A 208 6.35 0.05 3.55
CA MET A 208 6.11 1.08 4.57
C MET A 208 5.42 0.49 5.79
N GLY A 209 4.40 -0.36 5.58
CA GLY A 209 3.74 -1.10 6.65
C GLY A 209 4.69 -1.99 7.44
N LEU A 210 5.57 -2.75 6.76
CA LEU A 210 6.59 -3.56 7.41
C LEU A 210 7.60 -2.72 8.22
N MET A 211 8.05 -1.58 7.68
CA MET A 211 8.96 -0.68 8.40
C MET A 211 8.35 -0.15 9.70
N LEU A 212 7.07 0.25 9.64
CA LEU A 212 6.33 0.68 10.84
C LEU A 212 6.12 -0.46 11.83
N ALA A 213 5.81 -1.66 11.31
CA ALA A 213 5.59 -2.83 12.15
C ALA A 213 6.86 -3.26 12.91
N VAL A 214 8.06 -3.13 12.33
CA VAL A 214 9.33 -3.53 12.99
C VAL A 214 9.46 -2.94 14.38
N GLY A 215 9.08 -1.67 14.58
CA GLY A 215 9.11 -1.02 15.90
C GLY A 215 8.16 -1.64 16.92
N MET A 216 7.05 -2.24 16.46
CA MET A 216 6.01 -2.84 17.32
C MET A 216 6.19 -4.35 17.53
N LEU A 217 6.99 -5.03 16.68
CA LEU A 217 7.16 -6.48 16.74
C LEU A 217 7.85 -6.96 18.02
N VAL A 218 8.67 -6.10 18.64
CA VAL A 218 9.50 -6.42 19.78
C VAL A 218 8.72 -6.44 21.10
N ASP A 219 7.65 -5.65 21.19
CA ASP A 219 6.93 -5.41 22.45
C ASP A 219 6.36 -6.70 23.07
N ASN A 220 5.69 -7.51 22.24
CA ASN A 220 5.14 -8.78 22.69
C ASN A 220 6.23 -9.74 23.19
N ALA A 221 7.36 -9.79 22.47
CA ALA A 221 8.50 -10.63 22.82
C ALA A 221 9.13 -10.23 24.16
N ILE A 222 9.24 -8.93 24.44
CA ILE A 222 9.78 -8.40 25.69
C ILE A 222 8.91 -8.82 26.88
N VAL A 223 7.59 -8.59 26.77
CA VAL A 223 6.65 -8.87 27.87
C VAL A 223 6.63 -10.37 28.20
N VAL A 224 6.60 -11.24 27.18
CA VAL A 224 6.62 -12.69 27.36
C VAL A 224 7.94 -13.13 28.00
N LEU A 225 9.07 -12.63 27.48
CA LEU A 225 10.39 -12.99 28.00
C LEU A 225 10.59 -12.54 29.44
N GLU A 226 10.18 -11.30 29.79
CA GLU A 226 10.29 -10.80 31.16
C GLU A 226 9.49 -11.64 32.15
N SER A 227 8.26 -12.02 31.75
CA SER A 227 7.43 -12.89 32.58
C SER A 227 8.08 -14.26 32.80
N ILE A 228 8.66 -14.84 31.75
CA ILE A 228 9.41 -16.10 31.84
C ILE A 228 10.66 -15.95 32.75
N ASP A 229 11.45 -14.88 32.57
CA ASP A 229 12.64 -14.64 33.37
C ASP A 229 12.30 -14.48 34.86
N ARG A 230 11.19 -13.82 35.16
CA ARG A 230 10.68 -13.69 36.51
C ARG A 230 10.34 -15.06 37.12
N ARG A 231 9.61 -15.92 36.35
CA ARG A 231 9.26 -17.26 36.82
C ARG A 231 10.44 -18.20 36.95
N MET A 232 11.47 -18.05 36.13
CA MET A 232 12.72 -18.84 36.27
C MET A 232 13.51 -18.57 37.54
N ARG A 233 13.24 -17.48 38.24
CA ARG A 233 13.83 -17.21 39.54
C ARG A 233 13.17 -17.99 40.67
N ASP A 234 11.86 -18.30 40.47
CA ASP A 234 11.04 -18.97 41.48
C ASP A 234 11.01 -20.48 41.30
N LEU A 235 11.19 -20.96 40.07
CA LEU A 235 11.05 -22.38 39.68
C LEU A 235 12.39 -22.94 39.21
N ALA A 236 12.74 -24.14 39.70
CA ALA A 236 13.95 -24.85 39.28
C ALA A 236 13.82 -25.47 37.87
N ASP A 237 12.62 -25.87 37.47
CA ASP A 237 12.37 -26.44 36.16
C ASP A 237 12.13 -25.32 35.12
N ARG A 238 13.05 -25.21 34.14
CA ARG A 238 13.02 -24.20 33.10
C ARG A 238 11.81 -24.35 32.15
N LYS A 239 11.38 -25.57 31.85
CA LYS A 239 10.25 -25.83 30.96
C LYS A 239 8.95 -25.38 31.63
N GLN A 240 8.79 -25.74 32.92
CA GLN A 240 7.64 -25.31 33.71
C GLN A 240 7.65 -23.77 33.88
N ALA A 241 8.79 -23.16 34.20
CA ALA A 241 8.92 -21.71 34.30
C ALA A 241 8.56 -20.99 32.98
N ALA A 242 8.99 -21.52 31.84
CA ALA A 242 8.64 -20.95 30.53
C ALA A 242 7.15 -21.06 30.24
N LEU A 243 6.53 -22.21 30.54
CA LEU A 243 5.10 -22.44 30.34
C LEU A 243 4.24 -21.54 31.24
N GLU A 244 4.55 -21.51 32.55
CA GLU A 244 3.80 -20.68 33.50
C GLU A 244 4.02 -19.18 33.24
N GLY A 245 5.26 -18.78 32.94
CA GLY A 245 5.58 -17.37 32.63
C GLY A 245 4.86 -16.88 31.38
N ALA A 246 4.87 -17.64 30.30
CA ALA A 246 4.12 -17.30 29.09
C ALA A 246 2.61 -17.30 29.36
N GLY A 247 2.09 -18.30 30.08
CA GLY A 247 0.67 -18.41 30.43
C GLY A 247 0.14 -17.21 31.23
N GLN A 248 0.94 -16.64 32.13
CA GLN A 248 0.54 -15.48 32.93
C GLN A 248 0.24 -14.24 32.09
N VAL A 249 0.96 -14.03 31.01
CA VAL A 249 0.84 -12.83 30.17
C VAL A 249 0.06 -13.07 28.87
N LEU A 250 -0.30 -14.32 28.60
CA LEU A 250 -1.01 -14.74 27.39
C LEU A 250 -2.22 -13.86 27.09
N MET A 251 -3.13 -13.74 28.04
CA MET A 251 -4.36 -12.95 27.88
C MET A 251 -4.06 -11.46 27.68
N ALA A 252 -3.10 -10.91 28.47
CA ALA A 252 -2.75 -9.50 28.38
C ALA A 252 -2.11 -9.15 27.03
N VAL A 253 -1.16 -9.94 26.56
CA VAL A 253 -0.47 -9.74 25.28
C VAL A 253 -1.43 -9.93 24.11
N THR A 254 -2.27 -10.96 24.16
CA THR A 254 -3.28 -11.22 23.13
C THR A 254 -4.31 -10.09 23.05
N ALA A 255 -4.83 -9.63 24.22
CA ALA A 255 -5.79 -8.53 24.26
C ALA A 255 -5.18 -7.21 23.77
N SER A 256 -3.93 -6.90 24.18
CA SER A 256 -3.20 -5.72 23.71
C SER A 256 -3.00 -5.74 22.19
N THR A 257 -2.53 -6.87 21.66
CA THR A 257 -2.34 -7.02 20.20
C THR A 257 -3.68 -6.95 19.47
N ALA A 258 -4.74 -7.59 19.98
CA ALA A 258 -6.07 -7.51 19.38
C ALA A 258 -6.60 -6.06 19.37
N THR A 259 -6.40 -5.30 20.45
CA THR A 259 -6.78 -3.87 20.50
C THR A 259 -6.03 -3.06 19.45
N THR A 260 -4.73 -3.32 19.27
CA THR A 260 -3.93 -2.65 18.24
C THR A 260 -4.41 -3.03 16.83
N LEU A 261 -4.74 -4.30 16.59
CA LEU A 261 -5.31 -4.76 15.32
C LEU A 261 -6.64 -4.07 14.98
N ILE A 262 -7.52 -3.89 15.98
CA ILE A 262 -8.82 -3.22 15.82
C ILE A 262 -8.64 -1.76 15.37
N VAL A 263 -7.59 -1.07 15.80
CA VAL A 263 -7.28 0.31 15.37
C VAL A 263 -6.98 0.37 13.86
N PHE A 264 -6.36 -0.67 13.30
CA PHE A 264 -6.07 -0.73 11.86
C PHE A 264 -7.23 -1.28 11.02
N LEU A 265 -8.23 -1.91 11.65
CA LEU A 265 -9.38 -2.51 10.95
C LEU A 265 -10.16 -1.50 10.08
N PRO A 266 -10.45 -0.26 10.51
CA PRO A 266 -11.12 0.72 9.68
C PRO A 266 -10.35 1.09 8.41
N LEU A 267 -9.02 1.01 8.42
CA LEU A 267 -8.19 1.26 7.23
C LEU A 267 -8.32 0.13 6.22
N VAL A 268 -8.52 -1.11 6.71
CA VAL A 268 -8.63 -2.31 5.86
C VAL A 268 -10.04 -2.47 5.28
N VAL A 269 -11.08 -2.09 6.05
CA VAL A 269 -12.50 -2.29 5.69
C VAL A 269 -13.17 -0.98 5.24
N GLY A 270 -12.43 0.13 5.21
CA GLY A 270 -12.96 1.46 4.92
C GLY A 270 -13.54 1.64 3.52
N ALA A 271 -14.15 2.80 3.27
CA ALA A 271 -14.76 3.12 1.98
C ALA A 271 -13.75 3.09 0.83
N ASP A 272 -14.20 2.75 -0.38
CA ASP A 272 -13.38 2.63 -1.60
C ASP A 272 -12.96 4.01 -2.16
N THR A 273 -12.29 4.80 -1.33
CA THR A 273 -11.60 6.01 -1.80
C THR A 273 -10.14 5.67 -2.11
N GLU A 274 -9.53 6.39 -3.02
CA GLU A 274 -8.12 6.17 -3.39
C GLU A 274 -7.20 6.18 -2.17
N LEU A 275 -7.41 7.11 -1.24
CA LEU A 275 -6.65 7.22 0.00
C LEU A 275 -6.83 6.00 0.92
N THR A 276 -8.06 5.50 1.07
CA THR A 276 -8.34 4.34 1.93
C THR A 276 -7.80 3.04 1.36
N VAL A 277 -7.77 2.89 0.04
CA VAL A 277 -7.12 1.74 -0.63
C VAL A 277 -5.62 1.73 -0.31
N TRP A 278 -4.95 2.89 -0.39
CA TRP A 278 -3.51 3.00 -0.09
C TRP A 278 -3.21 2.75 1.39
N LEU A 279 -3.97 3.38 2.29
CA LEU A 279 -3.81 3.17 3.73
C LEU A 279 -4.21 1.76 4.16
N GLY A 280 -5.17 1.15 3.47
CA GLY A 280 -5.61 -0.23 3.70
C GLY A 280 -4.50 -1.24 3.48
N GLU A 281 -3.67 -1.07 2.44
CA GLU A 281 -2.53 -1.95 2.18
C GLU A 281 -1.47 -1.86 3.29
N VAL A 282 -1.19 -0.64 3.77
CA VAL A 282 -0.30 -0.40 4.93
C VAL A 282 -0.89 -1.02 6.20
N GLY A 283 -2.17 -0.76 6.49
CA GLY A 283 -2.86 -1.27 7.68
C GLY A 283 -2.96 -2.80 7.70
N LEU A 284 -3.24 -3.41 6.55
CA LEU A 284 -3.26 -4.87 6.41
C LEU A 284 -1.90 -5.47 6.69
N THR A 285 -0.84 -4.89 6.12
CA THR A 285 0.53 -5.38 6.32
C THR A 285 0.96 -5.29 7.78
N ILE A 286 0.67 -4.17 8.46
CA ILE A 286 0.91 -4.02 9.90
C ILE A 286 0.13 -5.07 10.69
N SER A 287 -1.14 -5.28 10.34
CA SER A 287 -2.00 -6.24 11.02
C SER A 287 -1.46 -7.68 10.90
N ILE A 288 -1.05 -8.10 9.72
CA ILE A 288 -0.42 -9.41 9.52
C ILE A 288 0.88 -9.52 10.32
N ALA A 289 1.71 -8.47 10.30
CA ALA A 289 2.98 -8.46 11.03
C ALA A 289 2.78 -8.59 12.56
N LEU A 290 1.82 -7.87 13.12
CA LEU A 290 1.46 -7.94 14.54
C LEU A 290 0.91 -9.31 14.91
N ALA A 291 0.05 -9.90 14.09
CA ALA A 291 -0.46 -11.25 14.30
C ALA A 291 0.67 -12.30 14.28
N CYS A 292 1.57 -12.22 13.30
CA CYS A 292 2.75 -13.09 13.22
C CYS A 292 3.67 -12.90 14.44
N SER A 293 3.91 -11.65 14.87
CA SER A 293 4.70 -11.36 16.06
C SER A 293 4.09 -11.96 17.33
N LEU A 294 2.77 -11.88 17.48
CA LEU A 294 2.07 -12.50 18.60
C LEU A 294 2.34 -14.02 18.64
N VAL A 295 2.15 -14.69 17.49
CA VAL A 295 2.39 -16.14 17.38
C VAL A 295 3.85 -16.49 17.67
N VAL A 296 4.80 -15.77 17.09
CA VAL A 296 6.24 -15.95 17.35
C VAL A 296 6.55 -15.72 18.82
N SER A 297 6.01 -14.69 19.44
CA SER A 297 6.26 -14.37 20.84
C SER A 297 5.67 -15.43 21.80
N LEU A 298 4.54 -16.01 21.45
CA LEU A 298 3.89 -17.02 22.30
C LEU A 298 4.45 -18.45 22.10
N ILE A 299 5.06 -18.73 20.95
CA ILE A 299 5.59 -20.07 20.64
C ILE A 299 7.13 -20.10 20.70
N LEU A 300 7.80 -19.22 19.93
CA LEU A 300 9.25 -19.25 19.80
C LEU A 300 9.95 -18.79 21.08
N ILE A 301 9.46 -17.71 21.71
CA ILE A 301 10.12 -17.17 22.92
C ILE A 301 10.11 -18.17 24.06
N PRO A 302 8.97 -18.81 24.47
CA PRO A 302 8.99 -19.84 25.51
C PRO A 302 9.87 -21.03 25.17
N LEU A 303 9.80 -21.49 23.90
CA LEU A 303 10.59 -22.63 23.43
C LEU A 303 12.10 -22.37 23.56
N VAL A 304 12.57 -21.23 23.04
CA VAL A 304 14.00 -20.89 23.10
C VAL A 304 14.42 -20.56 24.52
N SER A 305 13.57 -19.88 25.29
CA SER A 305 13.85 -19.55 26.70
C SER A 305 14.05 -20.80 27.57
N ALA A 306 13.23 -21.83 27.38
CA ALA A 306 13.35 -23.09 28.12
C ALA A 306 14.72 -23.79 27.91
N HIS A 307 15.35 -23.57 26.75
CA HIS A 307 16.61 -24.23 26.41
C HIS A 307 17.84 -23.34 26.65
N VAL A 308 17.76 -22.04 26.40
CA VAL A 308 18.89 -21.12 26.35
C VAL A 308 19.03 -20.30 27.63
N LEU A 309 17.92 -19.91 28.27
CA LEU A 309 17.97 -19.04 29.43
C LEU A 309 18.65 -19.73 30.64
N ARG A 310 19.59 -18.99 31.27
CA ARG A 310 20.25 -19.44 32.50
C ARG A 310 19.74 -18.63 33.67
N VAL A 311 19.45 -19.29 34.79
CA VAL A 311 19.07 -18.59 36.02
C VAL A 311 20.32 -17.88 36.58
N ARG A 312 20.41 -16.56 36.39
CA ARG A 312 21.44 -15.71 36.96
C ARG A 312 20.81 -14.43 37.48
N PRO A 313 21.20 -13.95 38.68
CA PRO A 313 20.72 -12.67 39.17
C PRO A 313 21.19 -11.55 38.21
N PRO A 314 20.34 -10.55 37.94
CA PRO A 314 20.74 -9.41 37.12
C PRO A 314 21.86 -8.61 37.85
N ARG A 315 22.82 -8.09 37.07
CA ARG A 315 23.84 -7.24 37.60
C ARG A 315 23.25 -5.88 38.02
N PRO A 316 23.48 -5.37 39.22
CA PRO A 316 22.95 -4.08 39.63
C PRO A 316 23.60 -2.95 38.81
N ILE A 317 22.76 -2.07 38.21
CA ILE A 317 23.22 -0.84 37.58
C ILE A 317 22.65 0.33 38.38
N ARG A 318 23.49 1.17 38.92
CA ARG A 318 23.09 2.31 39.78
C ARG A 318 22.07 3.24 39.15
N ALA A 319 22.17 3.46 37.84
CA ALA A 319 21.20 4.31 37.09
C ALA A 319 19.78 3.72 37.09
N ILE A 320 19.65 2.40 36.93
CA ILE A 320 18.33 1.74 36.92
C ILE A 320 17.76 1.67 38.33
N GLU A 321 18.61 1.36 39.33
CA GLU A 321 18.18 1.39 40.75
C GLU A 321 17.73 2.78 41.19
N TRP A 322 18.41 3.83 40.74
CA TRP A 322 18.00 5.21 40.99
C TRP A 322 16.64 5.52 40.31
N LEU A 323 16.44 5.09 39.06
CA LEU A 323 15.21 5.27 38.33
C LEU A 323 14.04 4.53 39.01
N GLU A 324 14.27 3.28 39.43
CA GLU A 324 13.29 2.45 40.12
C GLU A 324 12.89 3.10 41.46
N GLN A 325 13.86 3.52 42.28
CA GLN A 325 13.58 4.22 43.52
C GLN A 325 12.84 5.53 43.32
N ARG A 326 13.15 6.27 42.25
CA ARG A 326 12.45 7.51 41.89
C ARG A 326 11.02 7.23 41.50
N TYR A 327 10.81 6.21 40.65
CA TYR A 327 9.49 5.76 40.22
C TYR A 327 8.62 5.32 41.40
N VAL A 328 9.11 4.44 42.27
CA VAL A 328 8.40 3.97 43.47
C VAL A 328 8.03 5.13 44.37
N ARG A 329 8.93 6.10 44.57
CA ARG A 329 8.65 7.30 45.38
C ARG A 329 7.56 8.18 44.73
N THR A 330 7.62 8.39 43.44
CA THR A 330 6.61 9.14 42.69
C THR A 330 5.25 8.45 42.78
N LEU A 331 5.23 7.13 42.58
CA LEU A 331 4.02 6.32 42.67
C LEU A 331 3.40 6.38 44.06
N ALA A 332 4.22 6.23 45.11
CA ALA A 332 3.74 6.36 46.47
C ALA A 332 3.17 7.74 46.76
N TRP A 333 3.81 8.81 46.23
CA TRP A 333 3.31 10.16 46.38
C TRP A 333 1.98 10.37 45.69
N THR A 334 1.82 9.88 44.42
CA THR A 334 0.57 10.00 43.66
C THR A 334 -0.57 9.25 44.32
N LEU A 335 -0.32 8.06 44.85
CA LEU A 335 -1.31 7.27 45.59
C LEU A 335 -1.72 7.92 46.93
N ALA A 336 -0.76 8.56 47.63
CA ALA A 336 -1.02 9.27 48.89
C ALA A 336 -1.80 10.59 48.67
N HIS A 337 -1.62 11.26 47.50
CA HIS A 337 -2.19 12.57 47.25
C HIS A 337 -3.15 12.54 46.05
N ARG A 338 -4.19 11.69 46.12
CA ARG A 338 -5.15 11.45 45.02
C ARG A 338 -5.75 12.77 44.45
N GLY A 339 -6.17 13.70 45.29
CA GLY A 339 -6.74 14.98 44.86
C GLY A 339 -5.76 15.85 44.06
N LYS A 340 -4.49 15.96 44.52
CA LYS A 340 -3.45 16.71 43.81
C LYS A 340 -3.09 16.03 42.45
N THR A 341 -3.06 14.71 42.45
CA THR A 341 -2.80 13.95 41.24
C THR A 341 -3.91 14.16 40.21
N PHE A 342 -5.19 14.09 40.61
CA PHE A 342 -6.33 14.39 39.75
C PHE A 342 -6.29 15.83 39.22
N ALA A 343 -6.02 16.81 40.10
CA ALA A 343 -5.90 18.20 39.69
C ALA A 343 -4.78 18.43 38.65
N LEU A 344 -3.63 17.78 38.83
CA LEU A 344 -2.49 17.88 37.92
C LEU A 344 -2.80 17.24 36.56
N LEU A 345 -3.48 16.09 36.54
CA LEU A 345 -3.94 15.43 35.31
C LEU A 345 -4.99 16.29 34.56
N THR A 346 -5.96 16.81 35.29
CA THR A 346 -7.00 17.71 34.72
C THR A 346 -6.35 18.98 34.16
N LEU A 347 -5.42 19.58 34.90
CA LEU A 347 -4.68 20.74 34.43
C LEU A 347 -3.93 20.46 33.14
N GLY A 348 -3.23 19.32 33.08
CA GLY A 348 -2.52 18.88 31.88
C GLY A 348 -3.46 18.71 30.67
N LEU A 349 -4.64 18.13 30.89
CA LEU A 349 -5.68 17.95 29.88
C LEU A 349 -6.22 19.30 29.38
N VAL A 350 -6.54 20.22 30.29
CA VAL A 350 -7.01 21.58 29.97
C VAL A 350 -5.96 22.35 29.18
N VAL A 351 -4.68 22.34 29.64
CA VAL A 351 -3.58 23.02 28.94
C VAL A 351 -3.37 22.43 27.54
N GLY A 352 -3.47 21.10 27.39
CA GLY A 352 -3.38 20.44 26.07
C GLY A 352 -4.55 20.78 25.13
N PHE A 353 -5.75 21.08 25.69
CA PHE A 353 -6.92 21.40 24.88
C PHE A 353 -7.01 22.90 24.51
N VAL A 354 -6.34 23.78 25.24
CA VAL A 354 -6.34 25.23 24.99
C VAL A 354 -5.96 25.60 23.56
N PRO A 355 -4.92 25.04 22.92
CA PRO A 355 -4.56 25.37 21.53
C PRO A 355 -5.66 25.03 20.52
N PHE A 356 -6.45 23.97 20.79
CA PHE A 356 -7.61 23.62 19.97
C PHE A 356 -8.77 24.59 20.20
N ALA A 357 -9.06 24.92 21.45
CA ALA A 357 -10.16 25.82 21.82
C ALA A 357 -9.90 27.26 21.38
N THR A 358 -8.66 27.71 21.36
CA THR A 358 -8.25 29.08 20.95
C THR A 358 -8.05 29.23 19.44
N GLY A 359 -8.23 28.18 18.64
CA GLY A 359 -8.02 28.22 17.19
C GLY A 359 -6.56 28.46 16.77
N MET A 360 -5.59 28.28 17.68
CA MET A 360 -4.16 28.35 17.33
C MET A 360 -3.75 27.20 16.40
N VAL A 361 -4.42 26.06 16.48
CA VAL A 361 -4.30 24.98 15.50
C VAL A 361 -5.30 25.28 14.39
N LYS A 362 -4.84 25.90 13.31
CA LYS A 362 -5.64 26.05 12.09
C LYS A 362 -5.82 24.64 11.50
N THR A 363 -7.06 24.16 11.53
CA THR A 363 -7.46 23.03 10.69
C THR A 363 -7.42 23.53 9.24
N ALA A 364 -6.46 23.06 8.48
CA ALA A 364 -6.33 23.33 7.04
C ALA A 364 -7.40 22.57 6.27
#